data_61872c30270416a45ed5be0ff6f059f3
#
_entry.id   61872c30270416a45ed5be0ff6f059f3
#
_cell.length_a   1.000
_cell.length_b   1.000
_cell.length_c   1.000
_cell.angle_alpha   90.00
_cell.angle_beta   90.00
_cell.angle_gamma   90.00
#
_symmetry.space_group_name_H-M   'P 1'
#
loop_
_entity.id
_entity.type
_entity.pdbx_description
1 polymer ?
#
loop_
_entity_poly.entity_id
_entity_poly.type
_entity_poly.pdbx_seq_one_letter_code
_entity_poly.pdbx_strand_id
1 'polypeptide(L)'
;RLILLGFPSRNFRQAHLDSTGRMVWGDWYKFDSFDALNWPRIIGDSLLVYSTLFNIKKYDLKNGKPLGEVFMLEPGEKRSTMTPNMGYIAANDTSVVYAYPYKNRFDLFDISTLKLKKSVIGPGKTQIEQGSSGTTTRYYIYPFATESRFYLLKAAKDRKPDEYKVTMQVFDNDANPVVEYTFDIGPGAFVVDEDNGYIYSFNGLYEDFLLRYKLL
;
A
#
# COMPACT_ATOMS: atom_id res chain seq x y z
N ARG A 1 3.65 -12.06 -8.68
CA ARG A 1 3.72 -13.01 -7.54
C ARG A 1 2.44 -12.90 -6.72
N LEU A 2 1.87 -13.99 -6.29
CA LEU A 2 0.73 -14.07 -5.40
C LEU A 2 1.20 -14.51 -4.01
N ILE A 3 0.68 -13.89 -2.97
CA ILE A 3 0.96 -14.29 -1.59
C ILE A 3 -0.34 -14.83 -1.00
N LEU A 4 -0.30 -16.08 -0.54
CA LEU A 4 -1.38 -16.66 0.24
C LEU A 4 -1.01 -16.61 1.72
N LEU A 5 -1.88 -15.97 2.51
CA LEU A 5 -1.77 -15.91 3.95
C LEU A 5 -2.71 -16.93 4.58
N GLY A 6 -2.14 -17.88 5.33
CA GLY A 6 -2.94 -18.78 6.18
C GLY A 6 -3.22 -18.11 7.52
N PHE A 7 -4.45 -17.66 7.74
CA PHE A 7 -4.86 -17.15 9.03
C PHE A 7 -5.74 -18.24 9.71
N PRO A 8 -5.48 -18.67 10.93
CA PRO A 8 -4.60 -18.11 11.97
C PRO A 8 -3.20 -18.74 12.07
N SER A 9 -2.83 -19.64 11.15
CA SER A 9 -1.60 -20.46 11.27
C SER A 9 -0.30 -19.67 11.12
N ARG A 10 -0.36 -18.38 10.74
CA ARG A 10 0.80 -17.51 10.50
C ARG A 10 1.81 -18.08 9.51
N ASN A 11 1.33 -18.93 8.65
CA ASN A 11 2.11 -19.44 7.55
C ASN A 11 1.69 -18.69 6.29
N PHE A 12 2.63 -18.43 5.42
CA PHE A 12 2.31 -17.91 4.09
C PHE A 12 3.15 -18.62 3.05
N ARG A 13 2.67 -18.55 1.83
CA ARG A 13 3.26 -19.20 0.68
C ARG A 13 3.21 -18.25 -0.50
N GLN A 14 4.28 -18.19 -1.26
CA GLN A 14 4.29 -17.50 -2.52
C GLN A 14 3.85 -18.42 -3.65
N ALA A 15 3.23 -17.83 -4.66
CA ALA A 15 2.99 -18.48 -5.94
C ALA A 15 3.37 -17.54 -7.08
N HIS A 16 3.75 -18.10 -8.19
CA HIS A 16 3.96 -17.39 -9.45
C HIS A 16 3.41 -18.22 -10.60
N LEU A 17 3.15 -17.57 -11.72
CA LEU A 17 2.83 -18.27 -12.95
C LEU A 17 4.13 -18.61 -13.68
N ASP A 18 4.26 -19.84 -14.15
CA ASP A 18 5.34 -20.21 -15.05
C ASP A 18 5.09 -19.70 -16.48
N SER A 19 6.00 -19.98 -17.39
CA SER A 19 5.89 -19.57 -18.80
C SER A 19 4.70 -20.20 -19.55
N THR A 20 4.06 -21.23 -18.97
CA THR A 20 2.85 -21.86 -19.52
C THR A 20 1.56 -21.34 -18.89
N GLY A 21 1.66 -20.40 -17.96
CA GLY A 21 0.51 -19.86 -17.20
C GLY A 21 0.03 -20.76 -16.07
N ARG A 22 0.78 -21.80 -15.69
CA ARG A 22 0.45 -22.65 -14.54
C ARG A 22 0.97 -22.02 -13.26
N MET A 23 0.18 -22.17 -12.20
CA MET A 23 0.57 -21.70 -10.86
C MET A 23 1.61 -22.65 -10.24
N VAL A 24 2.78 -22.11 -9.97
CA VAL A 24 3.87 -22.80 -9.27
C VAL A 24 3.93 -22.26 -7.85
N TRP A 25 3.92 -23.17 -6.89
CA TRP A 25 3.95 -22.85 -5.47
C TRP A 25 5.38 -22.94 -4.94
N GLY A 26 5.81 -21.89 -4.27
CA GLY A 26 7.06 -21.88 -3.49
C GLY A 26 6.93 -22.59 -2.15
N ASP A 27 7.92 -22.43 -1.31
CA ASP A 27 7.95 -23.01 0.02
C ASP A 27 6.98 -22.30 0.99
N TRP A 28 6.64 -23.01 2.07
CA TRP A 28 5.94 -22.43 3.20
C TRP A 28 6.91 -21.64 4.07
N TYR A 29 6.55 -20.41 4.39
CA TYR A 29 7.25 -19.60 5.37
C TYR A 29 6.44 -19.55 6.65
N LYS A 30 7.09 -19.82 7.76
CA LYS A 30 6.53 -19.62 9.09
C LYS A 30 6.90 -18.23 9.58
N PHE A 31 5.90 -17.49 10.02
CA PHE A 31 6.08 -16.16 10.57
C PHE A 31 5.90 -16.20 12.08
N ASP A 32 7.01 -16.20 12.82
CA ASP A 32 7.03 -16.37 14.27
C ASP A 32 6.76 -15.07 15.06
N SER A 33 6.17 -14.05 14.44
CA SER A 33 5.76 -12.83 15.12
C SER A 33 4.27 -12.86 15.47
N PHE A 34 3.93 -12.24 16.61
CA PHE A 34 2.54 -12.00 17.02
C PHE A 34 1.90 -10.80 16.31
N ASP A 35 2.64 -10.16 15.42
CA ASP A 35 2.17 -8.99 14.68
C ASP A 35 1.06 -9.35 13.67
N ALA A 36 0.13 -8.44 13.49
CA ALA A 36 -0.77 -8.49 12.37
C ALA A 36 -0.03 -8.10 11.10
N LEU A 37 -0.04 -8.97 10.10
CA LEU A 37 0.55 -8.70 8.78
C LEU A 37 -0.42 -7.88 7.94
N ASN A 38 -0.24 -6.58 7.91
CA ASN A 38 -0.99 -5.73 7.01
C ASN A 38 -0.13 -5.36 5.79
N TRP A 39 -0.71 -5.49 4.61
CA TRP A 39 -0.08 -5.10 3.34
C TRP A 39 1.30 -5.74 3.10
N PRO A 40 1.44 -7.06 3.31
CA PRO A 40 2.73 -7.71 3.15
C PRO A 40 3.21 -7.62 1.70
N ARG A 41 4.52 -7.39 1.55
CA ARG A 41 5.22 -7.41 0.27
C ARG A 41 6.48 -8.24 0.43
N ILE A 42 6.76 -9.09 -0.54
CA ILE A 42 8.01 -9.83 -0.59
C ILE A 42 8.85 -9.23 -1.71
N ILE A 43 10.01 -8.76 -1.32
CA ILE A 43 11.00 -8.15 -2.19
C ILE A 43 12.12 -9.16 -2.43
N GLY A 44 12.50 -9.31 -3.69
CA GLY A 44 13.39 -10.41 -4.04
C GLY A 44 12.81 -11.76 -3.62
N ASP A 45 13.64 -12.60 -3.00
CA ASP A 45 13.25 -13.98 -2.63
C ASP A 45 12.95 -14.15 -1.14
N SER A 46 13.36 -13.22 -0.29
CA SER A 46 13.29 -13.45 1.16
C SER A 46 13.02 -12.22 2.03
N LEU A 47 13.02 -11.02 1.50
CA LEU A 47 12.74 -9.83 2.30
C LEU A 47 11.23 -9.59 2.36
N LEU A 48 10.63 -9.84 3.52
CA LEU A 48 9.25 -9.45 3.81
C LEU A 48 9.22 -8.04 4.38
N VAL A 49 8.43 -7.16 3.77
CA VAL A 49 8.10 -5.83 4.27
C VAL A 49 6.61 -5.79 4.56
N TYR A 50 6.23 -5.35 5.73
CA TYR A 50 4.83 -5.30 6.17
C TYR A 50 4.58 -4.15 7.14
N SER A 51 3.32 -3.82 7.33
CA SER A 51 2.87 -2.84 8.33
C SER A 51 2.07 -3.52 9.43
N THR A 52 2.18 -3.00 10.65
CA THR A 52 1.30 -3.38 11.78
C THR A 52 0.35 -2.23 12.15
N LEU A 53 -0.11 -1.45 11.19
CA LEU A 53 -0.94 -0.25 11.27
C LEU A 53 -0.15 1.06 11.49
N PHE A 54 0.90 1.06 12.34
CA PHE A 54 1.61 2.30 12.74
C PHE A 54 3.11 2.22 12.56
N ASN A 55 3.59 1.17 11.93
CA ASN A 55 5.01 0.98 11.66
C ASN A 55 5.22 0.25 10.34
N ILE A 56 6.42 0.37 9.82
CA ILE A 56 6.94 -0.49 8.76
C ILE A 56 7.91 -1.46 9.43
N LYS A 57 7.79 -2.73 9.12
CA LYS A 57 8.69 -3.78 9.60
C LYS A 57 9.31 -4.55 8.44
N LYS A 58 10.52 -5.01 8.66
CA LYS A 58 11.24 -5.92 7.77
C LYS A 58 11.54 -7.24 8.46
N TYR A 59 11.42 -8.30 7.69
CA TYR A 59 11.67 -9.65 8.19
C TYR A 59 12.38 -10.48 7.12
N ASP A 60 13.40 -11.20 7.52
CA ASP A 60 14.11 -12.15 6.67
C ASP A 60 13.41 -13.49 6.73
N LEU A 61 12.75 -13.85 5.66
CA LEU A 61 12.02 -15.11 5.54
C LEU A 61 12.93 -16.33 5.50
N LYS A 62 14.12 -16.17 4.94
CA LYS A 62 15.08 -17.27 4.81
C LYS A 62 15.69 -17.65 6.16
N ASN A 63 15.98 -16.66 6.98
CA ASN A 63 16.62 -16.87 8.29
C ASN A 63 15.63 -16.78 9.46
N GLY A 64 14.35 -16.49 9.19
CA GLY A 64 13.30 -16.45 10.21
C GLY A 64 13.49 -15.36 11.26
N LYS A 65 14.02 -14.18 10.89
CA LYS A 65 14.36 -13.14 11.87
C LYS A 65 13.93 -11.73 11.46
N PRO A 66 13.57 -10.86 12.44
CA PRO A 66 13.33 -9.45 12.18
C PRO A 66 14.62 -8.75 11.76
N LEU A 67 14.52 -7.83 10.81
CA LEU A 67 15.63 -7.02 10.29
C LEU A 67 15.55 -5.56 10.72
N GLY A 68 14.43 -5.08 11.21
CA GLY A 68 14.25 -3.71 11.68
C GLY A 68 12.81 -3.22 11.53
N GLU A 69 12.56 -2.08 12.18
CA GLU A 69 11.27 -1.40 12.13
C GLU A 69 11.42 0.12 12.24
N VAL A 70 10.43 0.83 11.75
CA VAL A 70 10.29 2.27 11.96
C VAL A 70 8.84 2.59 12.35
N PHE A 71 8.68 3.37 13.42
CA PHE A 71 7.37 3.81 13.90
C PHE A 71 6.97 5.13 13.25
N MET A 72 5.67 5.25 12.92
CA MET A 72 5.08 6.44 12.31
C MET A 72 4.50 7.42 13.33
N LEU A 73 4.85 7.28 14.62
CA LEU A 73 4.45 8.21 15.66
C LEU A 73 5.39 9.41 15.66
N GLU A 74 4.83 10.60 15.67
CA GLU A 74 5.63 11.82 15.84
C GLU A 74 6.07 11.99 17.31
N PRO A 75 7.19 12.66 17.57
CA PRO A 75 7.65 12.90 18.94
C PRO A 75 6.57 13.56 19.78
N GLY A 76 6.26 12.98 20.94
CA GLY A 76 5.24 13.48 21.86
C GLY A 76 3.82 12.97 21.62
N GLU A 77 3.54 12.26 20.53
CA GLU A 77 2.24 11.63 20.33
C GLU A 77 2.05 10.41 21.25
N LYS A 78 0.86 10.35 21.88
CA LYS A 78 0.48 9.21 22.72
C LYS A 78 -0.15 8.11 21.84
N ARG A 79 -0.01 6.86 22.26
CA ARG A 79 -0.69 5.72 21.58
C ARG A 79 -2.19 5.89 21.43
N SER A 80 -2.85 6.66 22.30
CA SER A 80 -4.29 6.95 22.21
C SER A 80 -4.68 7.85 21.02
N THR A 81 -3.70 8.50 20.37
CA THR A 81 -3.91 9.36 19.18
C THR A 81 -3.37 8.72 17.90
N MET A 82 -3.31 7.38 17.86
CA MET A 82 -2.63 6.64 16.79
C MET A 82 -3.36 6.65 15.44
N THR A 83 -4.69 6.78 15.44
CA THR A 83 -5.49 6.67 14.20
C THR A 83 -5.01 7.60 13.08
N PRO A 84 -4.60 8.88 13.33
CA PRO A 84 -4.05 9.74 12.29
C PRO A 84 -2.78 9.21 11.62
N ASN A 85 -2.04 8.38 12.33
CA ASN A 85 -0.76 7.83 11.88
C ASN A 85 -0.87 6.42 11.26
N MET A 86 -2.09 5.88 11.20
CA MET A 86 -2.32 4.66 10.43
C MET A 86 -1.94 4.89 8.98
N GLY A 87 -1.42 3.85 8.33
CA GLY A 87 -1.07 3.93 6.93
C GLY A 87 -1.03 2.59 6.23
N TYR A 88 -0.98 2.69 4.93
CA TYR A 88 -0.84 1.59 3.99
C TYR A 88 0.54 1.64 3.37
N ILE A 89 1.11 0.49 3.06
CA ILE A 89 2.43 0.44 2.43
C ILE A 89 2.38 -0.16 1.03
N ALA A 90 3.26 0.35 0.19
CA ALA A 90 3.69 -0.31 -1.03
C ALA A 90 5.22 -0.28 -1.08
N ALA A 91 5.83 -1.32 -1.60
CA ALA A 91 7.28 -1.44 -1.65
C ALA A 91 7.75 -2.04 -2.97
N ASN A 92 8.91 -1.59 -3.43
CA ASN A 92 9.71 -2.20 -4.49
C ASN A 92 11.14 -2.45 -3.99
N ASP A 93 12.04 -2.80 -4.88
CA ASP A 93 13.41 -3.21 -4.53
C ASP A 93 14.24 -2.10 -3.88
N THR A 94 13.85 -0.84 -4.01
CA THR A 94 14.62 0.33 -3.54
C THR A 94 13.97 1.11 -2.42
N SER A 95 12.65 1.10 -2.35
CA SER A 95 11.91 2.03 -1.51
C SER A 95 10.60 1.44 -0.97
N VAL A 96 10.16 1.99 0.16
CA VAL A 96 8.86 1.75 0.76
C VAL A 96 8.12 3.08 0.86
N VAL A 97 6.92 3.14 0.31
CA VAL A 97 5.98 4.23 0.55
C VAL A 97 5.08 3.87 1.72
N TYR A 98 4.91 4.81 2.63
CA TYR A 98 3.90 4.78 3.68
C TYR A 98 2.87 5.88 3.42
N ALA A 99 1.67 5.50 3.03
CA ALA A 99 0.61 6.40 2.61
C ALA A 99 -0.47 6.53 3.70
N TYR A 100 -0.75 7.77 4.12
CA TYR A 100 -1.67 8.03 5.23
C TYR A 100 -3.11 8.23 4.74
N PRO A 101 -4.08 7.43 5.19
CA PRO A 101 -5.48 7.66 4.83
C PRO A 101 -6.07 8.92 5.47
N TYR A 102 -5.54 9.34 6.61
CA TYR A 102 -6.08 10.47 7.38
C TYR A 102 -5.22 11.75 7.32
N LYS A 103 -4.11 11.72 6.62
CA LYS A 103 -3.25 12.88 6.36
C LYS A 103 -3.05 13.01 4.85
N ASN A 104 -3.05 14.22 4.31
CA ASN A 104 -2.66 14.45 2.91
C ASN A 104 -1.13 14.37 2.79
N ARG A 105 -0.60 13.18 3.13
CA ARG A 105 0.84 12.92 3.21
C ARG A 105 1.14 11.48 2.86
N PHE A 106 2.26 11.28 2.23
CA PHE A 106 2.95 10.00 2.25
C PHE A 106 4.45 10.19 2.49
N ASP A 107 5.08 9.20 3.04
CA ASP A 107 6.49 9.17 3.35
C ASP A 107 7.17 8.09 2.52
N LEU A 108 8.32 8.42 1.93
CA LEU A 108 9.18 7.51 1.19
C LEU A 108 10.38 7.14 2.04
N PHE A 109 10.59 5.86 2.24
CA PHE A 109 11.70 5.30 3.00
C PHE A 109 12.62 4.48 2.09
N ASP A 110 13.90 4.50 2.40
CA ASP A 110 14.87 3.57 1.83
C ASP A 110 14.60 2.16 2.34
N ILE A 111 14.48 1.18 1.45
CA ILE A 111 14.10 -0.18 1.85
C ILE A 111 15.19 -0.90 2.64
N SER A 112 16.45 -0.60 2.39
CA SER A 112 17.57 -1.26 3.06
C SER A 112 17.71 -0.83 4.51
N THR A 113 17.55 0.46 4.78
CA THR A 113 17.83 1.10 6.07
C THR A 113 16.57 1.51 6.84
N LEU A 114 15.41 1.59 6.19
CA LEU A 114 14.17 2.21 6.68
C LEU A 114 14.36 3.68 7.12
N LYS A 115 15.36 4.36 6.58
CA LYS A 115 15.52 5.81 6.78
C LYS A 115 14.58 6.57 5.87
N LEU A 116 13.96 7.62 6.42
CA LEU A 116 13.12 8.53 5.65
C LEU A 116 13.95 9.22 4.57
N LYS A 117 13.56 9.06 3.30
CA LYS A 117 14.14 9.74 2.14
C LYS A 117 13.43 11.07 1.89
N LYS A 118 12.09 11.05 1.90
CA LYS A 118 11.27 12.21 1.54
C LYS A 118 9.88 12.11 2.16
N SER A 119 9.33 13.25 2.58
CA SER A 119 7.91 13.40 2.90
C SER A 119 7.25 14.25 1.83
N VAL A 120 6.16 13.77 1.25
CA VAL A 120 5.34 14.52 0.33
C VAL A 120 4.05 14.90 1.05
N ILE A 121 3.83 16.20 1.19
CA ILE A 121 2.69 16.78 1.91
C ILE A 121 1.86 17.55 0.89
N GLY A 122 0.64 17.11 0.69
CA GLY A 122 -0.31 17.80 -0.17
C GLY A 122 -0.98 18.99 0.54
N PRO A 123 -1.73 19.82 -0.21
CA PRO A 123 -2.46 20.95 0.36
C PRO A 123 -3.56 20.51 1.34
N GLY A 124 -3.84 21.34 2.31
CA GLY A 124 -4.91 21.12 3.29
C GLY A 124 -4.39 20.82 4.70
N LYS A 125 -5.28 20.92 5.68
CA LYS A 125 -4.94 20.61 7.06
C LYS A 125 -4.92 19.10 7.28
N THR A 126 -3.86 18.63 7.90
CA THR A 126 -3.77 17.27 8.42
C THR A 126 -4.63 17.16 9.68
N GLN A 127 -5.93 16.92 9.52
CA GLN A 127 -6.80 16.71 10.68
C GLN A 127 -7.74 15.55 10.38
N ILE A 128 -7.86 14.66 11.36
CA ILE A 128 -9.07 13.88 11.51
C ILE A 128 -10.12 14.88 11.96
N GLU A 129 -11.01 15.26 11.07
CA GLU A 129 -12.25 15.88 11.51
C GLU A 129 -13.05 14.78 12.21
N GLN A 130 -12.97 14.71 13.52
CA GLN A 130 -13.90 13.96 14.34
C GLN A 130 -15.25 14.68 14.28
N GLY A 131 -15.90 14.58 13.14
CA GLY A 131 -17.30 14.96 13.02
C GLY A 131 -18.16 13.83 13.59
N SER A 132 -19.12 14.17 14.41
CA SER A 132 -20.14 13.28 14.96
C SER A 132 -21.03 12.58 13.90
N SER A 133 -20.75 12.70 12.63
CA SER A 133 -21.55 12.22 11.50
C SER A 133 -20.84 11.28 10.52
N GLY A 134 -19.71 10.69 10.88
CA GLY A 134 -19.16 9.56 10.13
C GLY A 134 -18.45 9.85 8.80
N THR A 135 -18.28 11.10 8.40
CA THR A 135 -17.58 11.48 7.17
C THR A 135 -16.13 11.86 7.45
N THR A 136 -15.28 10.87 7.62
CA THR A 136 -13.84 11.11 7.72
C THR A 136 -13.24 11.17 6.32
N THR A 137 -12.63 12.30 5.96
CA THR A 137 -11.89 12.42 4.70
C THR A 137 -10.77 11.40 4.65
N ARG A 138 -10.73 10.59 3.61
CA ARG A 138 -9.63 9.67 3.35
C ARG A 138 -8.80 10.21 2.20
N TYR A 139 -7.49 10.36 2.42
CA TYR A 139 -6.59 10.87 1.38
C TYR A 139 -6.03 9.74 0.54
N TYR A 140 -5.21 8.89 1.11
CA TYR A 140 -4.56 7.80 0.36
C TYR A 140 -5.11 6.45 0.81
N ILE A 141 -5.54 5.68 -0.17
CA ILE A 141 -6.02 4.31 0.01
C ILE A 141 -5.36 3.44 -1.05
N TYR A 142 -5.03 2.21 -0.71
CA TYR A 142 -4.48 1.23 -1.64
C TYR A 142 -3.27 1.70 -2.45
N PRO A 143 -2.09 1.89 -1.82
CA PRO A 143 -0.87 2.13 -2.56
C PRO A 143 -0.43 0.84 -3.27
N PHE A 144 0.13 1.01 -4.47
CA PHE A 144 0.73 -0.07 -5.25
C PHE A 144 2.11 0.37 -5.74
N ALA A 145 3.06 -0.56 -5.85
CA ALA A 145 4.39 -0.30 -6.36
C ALA A 145 4.71 -1.24 -7.51
N THR A 146 5.31 -0.68 -8.54
CA THR A 146 6.05 -1.39 -9.58
C THR A 146 7.56 -1.22 -9.32
N GLU A 147 8.39 -1.74 -10.20
CA GLU A 147 9.85 -1.52 -10.10
C GLU A 147 10.21 -0.03 -10.21
N SER A 148 9.48 0.73 -11.02
CA SER A 148 9.80 2.10 -11.38
C SER A 148 8.94 3.17 -10.71
N ARG A 149 7.75 2.82 -10.19
CA ARG A 149 6.74 3.81 -9.78
C ARG A 149 5.92 3.37 -8.57
N PHE A 150 5.34 4.40 -7.94
CA PHE A 150 4.33 4.25 -6.89
C PHE A 150 3.00 4.84 -7.36
N TYR A 151 1.94 4.06 -7.22
CA TYR A 151 0.56 4.40 -7.58
C TYR A 151 -0.25 4.57 -6.30
N LEU A 152 -0.69 5.79 -6.02
CA LEU A 152 -1.40 6.14 -4.79
C LEU A 152 -2.83 6.55 -5.12
N LEU A 153 -3.78 5.70 -4.76
CA LEU A 153 -5.18 6.01 -4.95
C LEU A 153 -5.62 7.03 -3.90
N LYS A 154 -6.21 8.12 -4.34
CA LYS A 154 -6.70 9.21 -3.50
C LYS A 154 -8.21 9.25 -3.52
N ALA A 155 -8.82 9.19 -2.35
CA ALA A 155 -10.27 9.32 -2.22
C ALA A 155 -10.69 10.79 -2.30
N ALA A 156 -11.78 11.06 -3.03
CA ALA A 156 -12.38 12.39 -3.02
C ALA A 156 -13.00 12.69 -1.65
N LYS A 157 -12.92 13.95 -1.24
CA LYS A 157 -13.52 14.43 0.00
C LYS A 157 -15.05 14.56 -0.14
N ASP A 158 -15.79 14.03 0.84
CA ASP A 158 -17.20 14.37 1.16
C ASP A 158 -18.14 14.60 -0.03
N ARG A 159 -18.20 13.65 -0.96
CA ARG A 159 -19.18 13.73 -2.02
C ARG A 159 -20.19 12.60 -1.90
N LYS A 160 -21.39 12.87 -2.35
CA LYS A 160 -22.43 11.85 -2.46
C LYS A 160 -21.92 10.67 -3.30
N PRO A 161 -22.41 9.44 -3.06
CA PRO A 161 -21.90 8.25 -3.76
C PRO A 161 -21.84 8.37 -5.28
N ASP A 162 -22.74 9.11 -5.89
CA ASP A 162 -22.84 9.40 -7.31
C ASP A 162 -21.88 10.46 -7.84
N GLU A 163 -21.19 11.20 -6.94
CA GLU A 163 -20.18 12.23 -7.28
C GLU A 163 -18.74 11.82 -6.90
N TYR A 164 -18.52 10.54 -6.63
CA TYR A 164 -17.24 10.06 -6.15
C TYR A 164 -16.19 10.10 -7.25
N LYS A 165 -15.36 11.15 -7.27
CA LYS A 165 -14.16 11.17 -8.11
C LYS A 165 -12.99 10.58 -7.34
N VAL A 166 -12.49 9.48 -7.85
CA VAL A 166 -11.25 8.87 -7.36
C VAL A 166 -10.14 9.28 -8.31
N THR A 167 -9.03 9.74 -7.77
CA THR A 167 -7.83 10.03 -8.54
C THR A 167 -6.71 9.09 -8.12
N MET A 168 -5.79 8.84 -9.03
CA MET A 168 -4.58 8.07 -8.77
C MET A 168 -3.38 8.93 -9.09
N GLN A 169 -2.59 9.23 -8.09
CA GLN A 169 -1.35 9.95 -8.25
C GLN A 169 -0.21 8.95 -8.45
N VAL A 170 0.62 9.20 -9.44
CA VAL A 170 1.77 8.36 -9.77
C VAL A 170 3.04 9.14 -9.50
N PHE A 171 3.98 8.49 -8.80
CA PHE A 171 5.27 9.04 -8.45
C PHE A 171 6.39 8.11 -8.89
N ASP A 172 7.55 8.68 -9.22
CA ASP A 172 8.77 7.90 -9.42
C ASP A 172 9.39 7.40 -8.10
N ASN A 173 10.52 6.71 -8.19
CA ASN A 173 11.23 6.16 -7.04
C ASN A 173 11.86 7.22 -6.11
N ASP A 174 11.87 8.49 -6.52
CA ASP A 174 12.30 9.64 -5.72
C ASP A 174 11.13 10.48 -5.21
N ALA A 175 9.91 9.96 -5.37
CA ALA A 175 8.65 10.61 -5.02
C ALA A 175 8.47 11.96 -5.74
N ASN A 176 8.89 12.06 -7.00
CA ASN A 176 8.51 13.16 -7.86
C ASN A 176 7.21 12.79 -8.59
N PRO A 177 6.26 13.73 -8.75
CA PRO A 177 5.01 13.45 -9.43
C PRO A 177 5.25 13.20 -10.92
N VAL A 178 4.63 12.14 -11.44
CA VAL A 178 4.72 11.75 -12.86
C VAL A 178 3.43 12.10 -13.58
N VAL A 179 2.30 11.59 -13.07
CA VAL A 179 0.97 11.80 -13.67
C VAL A 179 -0.12 11.62 -12.62
N GLU A 180 -1.27 12.25 -12.85
CA GLU A 180 -2.49 12.00 -12.08
C GLU A 180 -3.59 11.54 -13.05
N TYR A 181 -4.19 10.39 -12.75
CA TYR A 181 -5.35 9.85 -13.45
C TYR A 181 -6.63 10.21 -12.73
N THR A 182 -7.65 10.60 -13.47
CA THR A 182 -9.03 10.71 -12.98
C THR A 182 -9.86 9.62 -13.63
N PHE A 183 -10.68 8.93 -12.85
CA PHE A 183 -11.48 7.82 -13.31
C PHE A 183 -12.97 8.17 -13.26
N ASP A 184 -13.71 7.81 -14.30
CA ASP A 184 -15.18 7.89 -14.30
C ASP A 184 -15.76 6.87 -13.31
N ILE A 185 -15.18 5.66 -13.28
CA ILE A 185 -15.45 4.64 -12.30
C ILE A 185 -14.16 4.44 -11.51
N GLY A 186 -14.18 4.78 -10.23
CA GLY A 186 -12.97 4.68 -9.39
C GLY A 186 -12.52 3.22 -9.23
N PRO A 187 -11.22 2.92 -9.38
CA PRO A 187 -10.68 1.63 -9.00
C PRO A 187 -10.84 1.41 -7.49
N GLY A 188 -11.16 0.18 -7.12
CA GLY A 188 -11.07 -0.28 -5.73
C GLY A 188 -9.69 -0.91 -5.46
N ALA A 189 -9.65 -2.19 -5.08
CA ALA A 189 -8.38 -2.93 -5.07
C ALA A 189 -7.87 -3.05 -6.51
N PHE A 190 -6.60 -2.75 -6.75
CA PHE A 190 -6.05 -2.72 -8.09
C PHE A 190 -4.62 -3.27 -8.16
N VAL A 191 -4.22 -3.64 -9.36
CA VAL A 191 -2.84 -3.96 -9.74
C VAL A 191 -2.49 -3.21 -11.02
N VAL A 192 -1.21 -2.92 -11.19
CA VAL A 192 -0.68 -2.23 -12.36
C VAL A 192 0.22 -3.17 -13.14
N ASP A 193 -0.01 -3.23 -14.43
CA ASP A 193 0.80 -3.93 -15.42
C ASP A 193 1.40 -2.88 -16.35
N GLU A 194 2.57 -2.36 -15.95
CA GLU A 194 3.26 -1.33 -16.72
C GLU A 194 3.72 -1.82 -18.09
N ASP A 195 4.13 -3.09 -18.17
CA ASP A 195 4.66 -3.68 -19.42
C ASP A 195 3.60 -3.71 -20.50
N ASN A 196 2.36 -4.00 -20.13
CA ASN A 196 1.22 -4.02 -21.07
C ASN A 196 0.43 -2.70 -21.08
N GLY A 197 0.75 -1.76 -20.20
CA GLY A 197 0.12 -0.44 -20.12
C GLY A 197 -1.31 -0.46 -19.58
N TYR A 198 -1.59 -1.27 -18.56
CA TYR A 198 -2.92 -1.37 -17.97
C TYR A 198 -2.95 -1.35 -16.44
N ILE A 199 -4.06 -0.84 -15.93
CA ILE A 199 -4.48 -1.04 -14.54
C ILE A 199 -5.65 -2.00 -14.56
N TYR A 200 -5.61 -3.03 -13.74
CA TYR A 200 -6.73 -3.94 -13.50
C TYR A 200 -7.27 -3.70 -12.10
N SER A 201 -8.58 -3.60 -11.98
CA SER A 201 -9.20 -3.27 -10.71
C SER A 201 -10.47 -4.08 -10.49
N PHE A 202 -10.71 -4.38 -9.23
CA PHE A 202 -12.00 -4.81 -8.74
C PHE A 202 -12.68 -3.63 -8.03
N ASN A 203 -13.97 -3.40 -8.31
CA ASN A 203 -14.78 -2.39 -7.66
C ASN A 203 -16.06 -3.04 -7.13
N GLY A 204 -16.30 -2.91 -5.83
CA GLY A 204 -17.45 -3.55 -5.17
C GLY A 204 -18.84 -3.10 -5.66
N LEU A 205 -18.93 -2.01 -6.43
CA LEU A 205 -20.17 -1.60 -7.10
C LEU A 205 -20.43 -2.40 -8.39
N TYR A 206 -19.41 -3.12 -8.86
CA TYR A 206 -19.44 -3.91 -10.10
C TYR A 206 -18.88 -5.30 -9.81
N GLU A 207 -19.51 -6.02 -8.89
CA GLU A 207 -19.01 -7.27 -8.30
C GLU A 207 -18.67 -8.35 -9.33
N ASP A 208 -19.34 -8.33 -10.48
CA ASP A 208 -19.17 -9.34 -11.54
C ASP A 208 -18.14 -8.94 -12.62
N PHE A 209 -17.49 -7.78 -12.50
CA PHE A 209 -16.61 -7.27 -13.55
C PHE A 209 -15.22 -6.92 -13.05
N LEU A 210 -14.22 -7.40 -13.77
CA LEU A 210 -12.86 -6.88 -13.70
C LEU A 210 -12.76 -5.63 -14.59
N LEU A 211 -12.50 -4.49 -13.99
CA LEU A 211 -12.31 -3.24 -14.71
C LEU A 211 -10.86 -3.17 -15.22
N ARG A 212 -10.71 -2.67 -16.44
CA ARG A 212 -9.40 -2.44 -17.06
C ARG A 212 -9.31 -1.01 -17.57
N TYR A 213 -8.26 -0.30 -17.13
CA TYR A 213 -7.96 1.06 -17.56
C TYR A 213 -6.64 1.06 -18.31
N LYS A 214 -6.54 1.85 -19.37
CA LYS A 214 -5.30 2.02 -20.14
C LYS A 214 -4.43 3.09 -19.45
N LEU A 215 -3.15 2.78 -19.26
CA LEU A 215 -2.15 3.77 -18.89
C LEU A 215 -1.82 4.63 -20.12
N LEU A 216 -1.66 5.94 -19.91
CA LEU A 216 -1.28 6.91 -20.95
C LEU A 216 0.23 7.07 -20.98
#